data_8349f9f2b3bbe0ea1948620cb76089eb
#
_entry.id   8349f9f2b3bbe0ea1948620cb76089eb
#
_cell.length_a   1.000
_cell.length_b   1.000
_cell.length_c   1.000
_cell.angle_alpha   90.00
_cell.angle_beta   90.00
_cell.angle_gamma   90.00
#
_symmetry.space_group_name_H-M   'P 1'
#
loop_
_entity.id
_entity.type
_entity.pdbx_description
1 polymer ?
#
loop_
_entity_poly.entity_id
_entity_poly.type
_entity_poly.pdbx_seq_one_letter_code
_entity_poly.pdbx_strand_id
1 'polypeptide(L)'
;MNADNNICALDPEGEYVELAVEVFAMLADATRIRIILALRDTELPVNQLAEAVNKSQAAVSQHLAKLRLARIVTTRRDGTRVFYRLANEHARQLVSDAIFQAEHALDGIPAHHRHIHETATTVREVTARA
;
A
#
# COMPACT_ATOMS: atom_id res chain seq x y z
N MET A 1 -30.30 -10.01 -9.51
CA MET A 1 -29.87 -10.64 -8.26
C MET A 1 -28.44 -10.34 -7.90
N ASN A 2 -27.49 -10.39 -8.86
CA ASN A 2 -26.12 -10.00 -8.58
C ASN A 2 -25.97 -8.53 -8.17
N ALA A 3 -26.82 -7.66 -8.68
CA ALA A 3 -26.82 -6.24 -8.33
C ALA A 3 -27.22 -6.02 -6.86
N ASP A 4 -28.17 -6.80 -6.38
CA ASP A 4 -28.64 -6.69 -4.98
C ASP A 4 -27.54 -7.14 -4.00
N ASN A 5 -26.78 -8.16 -4.34
CA ASN A 5 -25.65 -8.61 -3.53
C ASN A 5 -24.54 -7.56 -3.46
N ASN A 6 -24.27 -6.87 -4.56
CA ASN A 6 -23.27 -5.80 -4.58
C ASN A 6 -23.72 -4.60 -3.73
N ILE A 7 -24.99 -4.27 -3.75
CA ILE A 7 -25.55 -3.20 -2.92
C ILE A 7 -25.41 -3.56 -1.45
N CYS A 8 -25.73 -4.80 -1.09
CA CYS A 8 -25.61 -5.29 0.30
C CYS A 8 -24.15 -5.25 0.78
N ALA A 9 -23.18 -5.56 -0.08
CA ALA A 9 -21.76 -5.53 0.29
C ALA A 9 -21.28 -4.12 0.65
N LEU A 10 -21.89 -3.08 0.06
CA LEU A 10 -21.53 -1.69 0.29
C LEU A 10 -22.45 -0.99 1.30
N ASP A 11 -23.34 -1.73 1.93
CA ASP A 11 -24.22 -1.21 2.99
C ASP A 11 -23.37 -0.83 4.21
N PRO A 12 -23.60 0.35 4.84
CA PRO A 12 -22.87 0.73 6.05
C PRO A 12 -22.94 -0.30 7.18
N GLU A 13 -23.98 -1.10 7.23
CA GLU A 13 -24.14 -2.17 8.22
C GLU A 13 -23.75 -3.55 7.68
N GLY A 14 -23.13 -3.59 6.50
CA GLY A 14 -22.72 -4.81 5.85
C GLY A 14 -21.65 -5.58 6.62
N GLU A 15 -21.64 -6.89 6.46
CA GLU A 15 -20.74 -7.80 7.18
C GLU A 15 -19.25 -7.63 6.80
N TYR A 16 -18.95 -6.98 5.69
CA TYR A 16 -17.57 -6.80 5.22
C TYR A 16 -16.93 -5.50 5.70
N VAL A 17 -17.66 -4.65 6.45
CA VAL A 17 -17.13 -3.36 6.91
C VAL A 17 -15.92 -3.56 7.82
N GLU A 18 -16.02 -4.43 8.81
CA GLU A 18 -14.94 -4.71 9.75
C GLU A 18 -13.74 -5.34 9.05
N LEU A 19 -13.99 -6.22 8.09
CA LEU A 19 -12.91 -6.82 7.29
C LEU A 19 -12.22 -5.78 6.41
N ALA A 20 -12.97 -4.81 5.88
CA ALA A 20 -12.40 -3.71 5.12
C ALA A 20 -11.50 -2.83 6.00
N VAL A 21 -11.86 -2.62 7.26
CA VAL A 21 -11.03 -1.90 8.22
C VAL A 21 -9.69 -2.62 8.40
N GLU A 22 -9.70 -3.94 8.48
CA GLU A 22 -8.46 -4.74 8.58
C GLU A 22 -7.59 -4.58 7.33
N VAL A 23 -8.19 -4.51 6.15
CA VAL A 23 -7.46 -4.25 4.91
C VAL A 23 -6.78 -2.87 4.98
N PHE A 24 -7.50 -1.83 5.39
CA PHE A 24 -6.91 -0.49 5.53
C PHE A 24 -5.80 -0.47 6.57
N ALA A 25 -5.97 -1.18 7.69
CA ALA A 25 -4.94 -1.28 8.72
C ALA A 25 -3.67 -1.94 8.17
N MET A 26 -3.82 -2.96 7.33
CA MET A 26 -2.70 -3.63 6.67
C MET A 26 -1.97 -2.69 5.70
N LEU A 27 -2.70 -1.79 5.04
CA LEU A 27 -2.14 -0.83 4.09
C LEU A 27 -1.63 0.45 4.74
N ALA A 28 -1.90 0.69 6.02
CA ALA A 28 -1.52 1.90 6.73
C ALA A 28 -0.06 1.84 7.19
N ASP A 29 0.85 1.65 6.24
CA ASP A 29 2.29 1.58 6.46
C ASP A 29 3.00 2.00 5.18
N ALA A 30 3.90 2.98 5.29
CA ALA A 30 4.56 3.55 4.11
C ALA A 30 5.36 2.52 3.32
N THR A 31 6.05 1.60 4.02
CA THR A 31 6.84 0.57 3.35
C THR A 31 5.95 -0.39 2.58
N ARG A 32 4.82 -0.79 3.16
CA ARG A 32 3.87 -1.68 2.48
C ARG A 32 3.25 -1.01 1.26
N ILE A 33 2.91 0.27 1.35
CA ILE A 33 2.43 1.03 0.20
C ILE A 33 3.48 1.08 -0.91
N ARG A 34 4.74 1.32 -0.55
CA ARG A 34 5.84 1.33 -1.52
C ARG A 34 6.05 -0.04 -2.17
N ILE A 35 5.91 -1.11 -1.41
CA ILE A 35 5.97 -2.48 -1.95
C ILE A 35 4.86 -2.69 -2.98
N ILE A 36 3.63 -2.31 -2.66
CA ILE A 36 2.50 -2.45 -3.58
C ILE A 36 2.73 -1.64 -4.86
N LEU A 37 3.23 -0.42 -4.73
CA LEU A 37 3.57 0.40 -5.90
C LEU A 37 4.68 -0.22 -6.75
N ALA A 38 5.68 -0.82 -6.12
CA ALA A 38 6.75 -1.51 -6.84
C ALA A 38 6.25 -2.73 -7.61
N LEU A 39 5.19 -3.37 -7.09
CA LEU A 39 4.60 -4.57 -7.71
C LEU A 39 3.44 -4.27 -8.65
N ARG A 40 3.09 -3.00 -8.88
CA ARG A 40 1.86 -2.65 -9.62
C ARG A 40 1.81 -3.20 -11.04
N ASP A 41 2.93 -3.31 -11.72
CA ASP A 41 2.98 -3.73 -13.12
C ASP A 41 3.94 -4.89 -13.36
N THR A 42 4.48 -5.50 -12.31
CA THR A 42 5.50 -6.53 -12.45
C THR A 42 5.53 -7.44 -11.22
N GLU A 43 6.29 -8.51 -11.33
CA GLU A 43 6.63 -9.35 -10.18
C GLU A 43 8.11 -9.17 -9.87
N LEU A 44 8.48 -9.22 -8.60
CA LEU A 44 9.84 -8.99 -8.14
C LEU A 44 10.20 -9.97 -7.01
N PRO A 45 11.46 -10.42 -6.97
CA PRO A 45 11.98 -11.15 -5.81
C PRO A 45 12.27 -10.19 -4.65
N VAL A 46 12.43 -10.72 -3.45
CA VAL A 46 12.60 -9.92 -2.23
C VAL A 46 13.80 -8.99 -2.29
N ASN A 47 14.92 -9.42 -2.89
CA ASN A 47 16.12 -8.58 -2.97
C ASN A 47 15.89 -7.32 -3.81
N GLN A 48 15.15 -7.44 -4.91
CA GLN A 48 14.82 -6.29 -5.76
C GLN A 48 13.78 -5.39 -5.09
N LEU A 49 12.82 -5.96 -4.38
CA LEU A 49 11.87 -5.18 -3.59
C LEU A 49 12.58 -4.38 -2.50
N ALA A 50 13.53 -5.01 -1.80
CA ALA A 50 14.31 -4.35 -0.76
C ALA A 50 15.06 -3.13 -1.31
N GLU A 51 15.67 -3.27 -2.48
CA GLU A 51 16.31 -2.14 -3.16
C GLU A 51 15.30 -1.05 -3.53
N ALA A 52 14.16 -1.45 -4.11
CA ALA A 52 13.14 -0.51 -4.57
C ALA A 52 12.57 0.33 -3.43
N VAL A 53 12.41 -0.25 -2.23
CA VAL A 53 11.83 0.45 -1.08
C VAL A 53 12.87 0.93 -0.07
N ASN A 54 14.15 0.68 -0.34
CA ASN A 54 15.28 1.10 0.49
C ASN A 54 15.16 0.60 1.93
N LYS A 55 14.92 -0.69 2.07
CA LYS A 55 14.84 -1.38 3.37
C LYS A 55 15.64 -2.68 3.30
N SER A 56 15.93 -3.27 4.44
CA SER A 56 16.60 -4.56 4.50
C SER A 56 15.72 -5.67 3.94
N GLN A 57 16.33 -6.73 3.43
CA GLN A 57 15.56 -7.89 2.96
C GLN A 57 14.75 -8.52 4.10
N ALA A 58 15.30 -8.54 5.31
CA ALA A 58 14.59 -9.07 6.48
C ALA A 58 13.32 -8.29 6.77
N ALA A 59 13.39 -6.95 6.75
CA ALA A 59 12.22 -6.10 6.97
C ALA A 59 11.18 -6.29 5.88
N VAL A 60 11.61 -6.31 4.61
CA VAL A 60 10.71 -6.51 3.47
C VAL A 60 10.05 -7.89 3.53
N SER A 61 10.81 -8.92 3.89
CA SER A 61 10.26 -10.28 4.06
C SER A 61 9.15 -10.31 5.10
N GLN A 62 9.30 -9.60 6.20
CA GLN A 62 8.25 -9.51 7.23
C GLN A 62 7.01 -8.81 6.71
N HIS A 63 7.17 -7.71 6.00
CA HIS A 63 6.05 -7.01 5.37
C HIS A 63 5.34 -7.89 4.34
N LEU A 64 6.10 -8.60 3.50
CA LEU A 64 5.55 -9.50 2.50
C LEU A 64 4.79 -10.66 3.13
N ALA A 65 5.28 -11.21 4.24
CA ALA A 65 4.57 -12.27 4.94
C ALA A 65 3.18 -11.80 5.41
N LYS A 66 3.10 -10.60 5.96
CA LYS A 66 1.82 -10.01 6.38
C LYS A 66 0.90 -9.73 5.21
N LEU A 67 1.43 -9.17 4.13
CA LEU A 67 0.65 -8.91 2.91
C LEU A 67 0.16 -10.21 2.27
N ARG A 68 0.95 -11.27 2.36
CA ARG A 68 0.55 -12.57 1.84
C ARG A 68 -0.56 -13.20 2.67
N LEU A 69 -0.49 -13.12 4.00
CA LEU A 69 -1.56 -13.57 4.88
C LEU A 69 -2.87 -12.83 4.61
N ALA A 70 -2.78 -11.55 4.30
CA ALA A 70 -3.94 -10.73 3.95
C ALA A 70 -4.41 -10.95 2.52
N ARG A 71 -3.75 -11.83 1.76
CA ARG A 71 -4.06 -12.14 0.35
C ARG A 71 -3.94 -10.94 -0.58
N ILE A 72 -3.09 -9.99 -0.23
CA ILE A 72 -2.79 -8.83 -1.06
C ILE A 72 -1.70 -9.15 -2.07
N VAL A 73 -0.72 -9.96 -1.67
CA VAL A 73 0.32 -10.45 -2.57
C VAL A 73 0.28 -11.97 -2.64
N THR A 74 0.75 -12.50 -3.76
CA THR A 74 0.94 -13.93 -3.97
C THR A 74 2.34 -14.17 -4.52
N THR A 75 2.76 -15.43 -4.54
CA THR A 75 4.10 -15.80 -4.95
C THR A 75 4.06 -16.74 -6.14
N ARG A 76 5.11 -16.65 -6.95
CA ARG A 76 5.40 -17.61 -8.01
C ARG A 76 6.83 -18.11 -7.81
N ARG A 77 7.02 -19.40 -7.92
CA ARG A 77 8.34 -20.02 -7.78
C ARG A 77 8.90 -20.35 -9.17
N ASP A 78 10.17 -19.99 -9.38
CA ASP A 78 10.91 -20.34 -10.58
C ASP A 78 12.27 -20.88 -10.15
N GLY A 79 12.41 -22.20 -10.09
CA GLY A 79 13.58 -22.87 -9.52
C GLY A 79 13.69 -22.55 -8.03
N THR A 80 14.81 -21.96 -7.62
CA THR A 80 15.06 -21.55 -6.24
C THR A 80 14.61 -20.12 -5.96
N ARG A 81 14.21 -19.38 -6.99
CA ARG A 81 13.77 -17.98 -6.85
C ARG A 81 12.28 -17.91 -6.59
N VAL A 82 11.89 -17.00 -5.70
CA VAL A 82 10.50 -16.71 -5.39
C VAL A 82 10.20 -15.27 -5.82
N PHE A 83 9.19 -15.11 -6.66
CA PHE A 83 8.73 -13.82 -7.15
C PHE A 83 7.42 -13.46 -6.46
N TYR A 84 7.29 -12.21 -6.06
CA TYR A 84 6.07 -11.67 -5.45
C TYR A 84 5.33 -10.83 -6.47
N ARG A 85 4.01 -10.88 -6.44
CA ARG A 85 3.14 -10.07 -7.29
C ARG A 85 1.86 -9.74 -6.54
N LEU A 86 1.14 -8.73 -6.98
CA LEU A 86 -0.18 -8.43 -6.44
C LEU A 86 -1.15 -9.56 -6.79
N ALA A 87 -1.96 -9.96 -5.82
CA ALA A 87 -2.91 -11.05 -6.01
C ALA A 87 -4.05 -10.68 -6.97
N ASN A 88 -4.42 -9.40 -6.98
CA ASN A 88 -5.48 -8.87 -7.84
C ASN A 88 -5.31 -7.35 -7.96
N GLU A 89 -6.26 -6.69 -8.62
CA GLU A 89 -6.18 -5.26 -8.87
C GLU A 89 -6.69 -4.39 -7.72
N HIS A 90 -7.33 -4.97 -6.72
CA HIS A 90 -7.98 -4.18 -5.68
C HIS A 90 -7.00 -3.38 -4.83
N ALA A 91 -5.91 -3.98 -4.37
CA ALA A 91 -4.91 -3.27 -3.57
C ALA A 91 -4.24 -2.16 -4.37
N ARG A 92 -3.93 -2.43 -5.64
CA ARG A 92 -3.39 -1.42 -6.55
C ARG A 92 -4.33 -0.22 -6.66
N GLN A 93 -5.62 -0.48 -6.85
CA GLN A 93 -6.63 0.58 -7.01
C GLN A 93 -6.79 1.38 -5.72
N LEU A 94 -6.86 0.72 -4.58
CA LEU A 94 -6.96 1.38 -3.28
C LEU A 94 -5.77 2.30 -3.01
N VAL A 95 -4.57 1.80 -3.25
CA VAL A 95 -3.35 2.59 -3.03
C VAL A 95 -3.28 3.77 -4.01
N SER A 96 -3.59 3.54 -5.28
CA SER A 96 -3.62 4.61 -6.28
C SER A 96 -4.61 5.70 -5.90
N ASP A 97 -5.81 5.31 -5.50
CA ASP A 97 -6.84 6.27 -5.10
C ASP A 97 -6.44 7.05 -3.85
N ALA A 98 -5.81 6.40 -2.88
CA ALA A 98 -5.32 7.07 -1.69
C ALA A 98 -4.25 8.12 -2.04
N ILE A 99 -3.35 7.79 -2.96
CA ILE A 99 -2.31 8.71 -3.42
C ILE A 99 -2.94 9.91 -4.15
N PHE A 100 -3.90 9.64 -5.05
CA PHE A 100 -4.60 10.71 -5.76
C PHE A 100 -5.39 11.60 -4.81
N GLN A 101 -6.01 11.03 -3.79
CA GLN A 101 -6.67 11.81 -2.74
C GLN A 101 -5.68 12.72 -2.01
N ALA A 102 -4.49 12.20 -1.70
CA ALA A 102 -3.43 12.99 -1.06
C ALA A 102 -2.93 14.11 -1.98
N GLU A 103 -2.76 13.83 -3.28
CA GLU A 103 -2.39 14.83 -4.27
C GLU A 103 -3.42 15.95 -4.35
N HIS A 104 -4.70 15.59 -4.44
CA HIS A 104 -5.79 16.58 -4.51
C HIS A 104 -5.84 17.45 -3.27
N ALA A 105 -5.54 16.89 -2.09
CA ALA A 105 -5.47 17.68 -0.86
C ALA A 105 -4.34 18.69 -0.91
N LEU A 106 -3.21 18.37 -1.55
CA LEU A 106 -2.09 19.29 -1.74
C LEU A 106 -2.35 20.30 -2.88
N ASP A 107 -3.10 19.92 -3.91
CA ASP A 107 -3.43 20.82 -5.02
C ASP A 107 -4.23 22.04 -4.58
N GLY A 108 -4.99 21.92 -3.49
CA GLY A 108 -5.68 23.05 -2.88
C GLY A 108 -4.75 24.01 -2.13
N ILE A 109 -3.46 23.68 -1.99
CA ILE A 109 -2.47 24.49 -1.29
C ILE A 109 -1.64 25.26 -2.33
N PRO A 110 -1.47 26.59 -2.19
CA PRO A 110 -0.61 27.36 -3.11
C PRO A 110 0.80 26.78 -3.20
N ALA A 111 1.44 26.93 -4.36
CA ALA A 111 2.72 26.28 -4.68
C ALA A 111 3.82 26.58 -3.63
N HIS A 112 3.86 27.79 -3.11
CA HIS A 112 4.83 28.17 -2.06
C HIS A 112 4.56 27.44 -0.74
N HIS A 113 3.31 27.12 -0.47
CA HIS A 113 2.95 26.34 0.71
C HIS A 113 3.28 24.86 0.56
N ARG A 114 3.26 24.34 -0.67
CA ARG A 114 3.68 22.95 -0.92
C ARG A 114 5.14 22.74 -0.54
N HIS A 115 6.01 23.69 -0.89
CA HIS A 115 7.41 23.65 -0.50
C HIS A 115 7.59 23.66 1.01
N ILE A 116 6.85 24.53 1.70
CA ILE A 116 6.86 24.61 3.15
C ILE A 116 6.37 23.29 3.75
N HIS A 117 5.36 22.69 3.16
CA HIS A 117 4.80 21.43 3.63
C HIS A 117 5.83 20.30 3.54
N GLU A 118 6.55 20.20 2.44
CA GLU A 118 7.62 19.22 2.27
C GLU A 118 8.72 19.41 3.30
N THR A 119 9.15 20.67 3.47
CA THR A 119 10.14 21.03 4.47
C THR A 119 9.64 20.75 5.88
N ALA A 120 8.40 21.07 6.18
CA ALA A 120 7.80 20.81 7.48
C ALA A 120 7.70 19.31 7.78
N THR A 121 7.42 18.49 6.78
CA THR A 121 7.41 17.05 6.94
C THR A 121 8.80 16.54 7.30
N THR A 122 9.82 17.01 6.60
CA THR A 122 11.21 16.66 6.88
C THR A 122 11.63 17.09 8.29
N VAL A 123 11.29 18.32 8.67
CA VAL A 123 11.57 18.85 10.02
C VAL A 123 10.84 18.03 11.08
N ARG A 124 9.59 17.66 10.81
CA ARG A 124 8.79 16.86 11.73
C ARG A 124 9.39 15.48 11.95
N GLU A 125 9.90 14.84 10.89
CA GLU A 125 10.60 13.57 11.01
C GLU A 125 11.86 13.70 11.88
N VAL A 126 12.64 14.74 11.65
CA VAL A 126 13.84 15.01 12.43
C VAL A 126 13.49 15.26 13.89
N THR A 127 12.46 16.07 14.16
CA THR A 127 12.01 16.35 15.52
C THR A 127 11.48 15.10 16.22
N ALA A 128 10.78 14.24 15.49
CA ALA A 128 10.26 13.00 16.04
C ALA A 128 11.37 12.01 16.42
N ARG A 129 12.53 12.12 15.79
CA ARG A 129 13.70 11.29 16.10
C ARG A 129 14.53 11.83 17.24
N ALA A 130 14.37 13.10 17.51
CA ALA A 130 15.05 13.77 18.62
C ALA A 130 14.23 13.63 19.91
#